data_8efcbf4bab6032b4e3d4ce39d3c31dcb
#
_entry.id   8efcbf4bab6032b4e3d4ce39d3c31dcb
#
_cell.length_a   1.000
_cell.length_b   1.000
_cell.length_c   1.000
_cell.angle_alpha   90.00
_cell.angle_beta   90.00
_cell.angle_gamma   90.00
#
_symmetry.space_group_name_H-M   'P 1'
#
loop_
_entity.id
_entity.type
_entity.pdbx_description
1 polymer ?
#
loop_
_entity_poly.entity_id
_entity_poly.type
_entity_poly.pdbx_seq_one_letter_code
_entity_poly.pdbx_strand_id
1 'polypeptide(L)'
;MPGARRRGGRTQWAAVTAVALALLFAGGAVTVASAERDEAPRTPATDSADAGFARDMSVHHQQAVEMSFIVRDRTRDESVRRLAYDIANTQANQRGMMLGWLDMWGLPKLQSGVEPMAWMGMGGTGDSGPSDGALMPGMATNAQMDALRKASGREAEVLYLKLMTEHHKGGVHMAEGCVLKCAPGVERDLAQGMVEAQRSEMLLMADMLKQRGAV
;
A
#
# COMPACT_ATOMS: atom_id res chain seq x y z
N MET A 1 -67.48 45.61 38.74
CA MET A 1 -66.49 44.54 39.00
C MET A 1 -66.09 43.89 37.71
N PRO A 2 -64.81 44.00 37.22
CA PRO A 2 -64.37 43.34 35.99
C PRO A 2 -63.63 42.04 36.29
N GLY A 3 -63.94 41.03 35.49
CA GLY A 3 -63.53 39.70 35.65
C GLY A 3 -62.02 39.43 35.33
N ALA A 4 -61.46 38.55 36.09
CA ALA A 4 -60.07 38.03 35.92
C ALA A 4 -59.99 37.16 34.70
N ARG A 5 -59.21 37.56 33.71
CA ARG A 5 -58.82 36.71 32.51
C ARG A 5 -57.79 35.64 32.91
N ARG A 6 -58.14 34.38 32.76
CA ARG A 6 -57.25 33.26 32.91
C ARG A 6 -56.17 33.32 31.80
N ARG A 7 -54.91 33.58 32.17
CA ARG A 7 -53.68 33.51 31.31
C ARG A 7 -52.91 32.27 31.58
N GLY A 8 -53.53 31.09 31.57
CA GLY A 8 -52.85 29.86 31.96
C GLY A 8 -52.59 28.83 30.84
N GLY A 9 -53.26 28.96 29.67
CA GLY A 9 -53.22 27.89 28.68
C GLY A 9 -52.01 27.89 27.72
N ARG A 10 -51.51 29.06 27.36
CA ARG A 10 -50.48 29.18 26.29
C ARG A 10 -49.07 28.84 26.75
N THR A 11 -48.73 29.10 28.01
CA THR A 11 -47.41 28.78 28.58
C THR A 11 -47.21 27.29 28.86
N GLN A 12 -48.28 26.57 29.22
CA GLN A 12 -48.17 25.12 29.44
C GLN A 12 -47.99 24.34 28.16
N TRP A 13 -48.65 24.72 27.05
CA TRP A 13 -48.45 24.08 25.74
C TRP A 13 -47.06 24.36 25.18
N ALA A 14 -46.51 25.56 25.36
CA ALA A 14 -45.16 25.88 24.92
C ALA A 14 -44.09 25.08 25.67
N ALA A 15 -44.26 24.84 26.97
CA ALA A 15 -43.35 24.04 27.78
C ALA A 15 -43.39 22.55 27.39
N VAL A 16 -44.56 22.00 27.13
CA VAL A 16 -44.72 20.60 26.71
C VAL A 16 -44.11 20.37 25.33
N THR A 17 -44.26 21.31 24.39
CA THR A 17 -43.68 21.22 23.05
C THR A 17 -42.13 21.31 23.07
N ALA A 18 -41.59 22.19 23.95
CA ALA A 18 -40.14 22.32 24.10
C ALA A 18 -39.47 21.04 24.67
N VAL A 19 -40.12 20.41 25.65
CA VAL A 19 -39.64 19.16 26.26
C VAL A 19 -39.74 18.01 25.26
N ALA A 20 -40.82 17.91 24.50
CA ALA A 20 -40.97 16.88 23.45
C ALA A 20 -39.92 17.03 22.32
N LEU A 21 -39.63 18.26 21.89
CA LEU A 21 -38.56 18.52 20.91
C LEU A 21 -37.17 18.21 21.48
N ALA A 22 -36.89 18.53 22.73
CA ALA A 22 -35.61 18.19 23.38
C ALA A 22 -35.41 16.69 23.52
N LEU A 23 -36.44 15.92 23.80
CA LEU A 23 -36.40 14.46 23.88
C LEU A 23 -36.21 13.82 22.51
N LEU A 24 -36.81 14.36 21.44
CA LEU A 24 -36.60 13.93 20.09
C LEU A 24 -35.17 14.21 19.60
N PHE A 25 -34.59 15.38 19.95
CA PHE A 25 -33.20 15.71 19.65
C PHE A 25 -32.22 14.83 20.45
N ALA A 26 -32.48 14.58 21.73
CA ALA A 26 -31.65 13.71 22.54
C ALA A 26 -31.72 12.24 22.05
N GLY A 27 -32.92 11.75 21.70
CA GLY A 27 -33.11 10.42 21.12
C GLY A 27 -32.46 10.28 19.76
N GLY A 28 -32.56 11.30 18.88
CA GLY A 28 -31.91 11.33 17.58
C GLY A 28 -30.38 11.37 17.70
N ALA A 29 -29.82 12.17 18.61
CA ALA A 29 -28.38 12.23 18.85
C ALA A 29 -27.80 10.91 19.39
N VAL A 30 -28.54 10.21 20.26
CA VAL A 30 -28.14 8.89 20.78
C VAL A 30 -28.17 7.82 19.69
N THR A 31 -29.14 7.84 18.76
CA THR A 31 -29.21 6.88 17.68
C THR A 31 -28.15 7.13 16.59
N VAL A 32 -27.82 8.41 16.30
CA VAL A 32 -26.72 8.75 15.38
C VAL A 32 -25.36 8.39 15.99
N ALA A 33 -25.14 8.71 17.28
CA ALA A 33 -23.92 8.32 17.99
C ALA A 33 -23.76 6.80 18.16
N SER A 34 -24.86 6.02 18.10
CA SER A 34 -24.81 4.56 18.16
C SER A 34 -24.59 3.92 16.79
N ALA A 35 -24.85 4.63 15.69
CA ALA A 35 -24.62 4.15 14.32
C ALA A 35 -23.17 4.33 13.87
N GLU A 36 -22.45 5.28 14.48
CA GLU A 36 -20.99 5.48 14.27
C GLU A 36 -20.17 4.85 15.43
N ARG A 37 -20.50 3.65 15.83
CA ARG A 37 -19.46 2.82 16.45
C ARG A 37 -18.64 2.30 15.28
N ASP A 38 -17.62 3.06 14.91
CA ASP A 38 -16.49 2.53 14.18
C ASP A 38 -16.08 1.22 14.88
N GLU A 39 -16.33 0.08 14.22
CA GLU A 39 -15.67 -1.15 14.66
C GLU A 39 -14.19 -0.81 14.71
N ALA A 40 -13.58 -0.88 15.89
CA ALA A 40 -12.15 -0.67 16.04
C ALA A 40 -11.44 -1.46 14.94
N PRO A 41 -10.45 -0.88 14.25
CA PRO A 41 -9.76 -1.56 13.15
C PRO A 41 -9.38 -2.95 13.61
N ARG A 42 -9.92 -3.99 12.97
CA ARG A 42 -9.62 -5.37 13.33
C ARG A 42 -8.16 -5.62 13.01
N THR A 43 -7.39 -6.02 14.00
CA THR A 43 -6.04 -6.53 13.76
C THR A 43 -6.15 -7.76 12.86
N PRO A 44 -5.54 -7.78 11.67
CA PRO A 44 -5.57 -8.95 10.81
C PRO A 44 -4.84 -10.14 11.45
N ALA A 45 -5.22 -11.34 11.06
CA ALA A 45 -4.49 -12.54 11.48
C ALA A 45 -3.08 -12.54 10.86
N THR A 46 -2.13 -13.17 11.55
CA THR A 46 -0.72 -13.16 11.10
C THR A 46 -0.51 -13.87 9.75
N ASP A 47 -1.40 -14.78 9.37
CA ASP A 47 -1.45 -15.51 8.10
C ASP A 47 -2.44 -14.92 7.08
N SER A 48 -3.05 -13.77 7.39
CA SER A 48 -3.96 -13.07 6.48
C SER A 48 -3.25 -12.54 5.23
N ALA A 49 -4.03 -12.23 4.20
CA ALA A 49 -3.52 -11.59 2.99
C ALA A 49 -2.90 -10.21 3.31
N ASP A 50 -3.52 -9.44 4.20
CA ASP A 50 -3.02 -8.14 4.65
C ASP A 50 -1.62 -8.26 5.26
N ALA A 51 -1.46 -9.11 6.27
CA ALA A 51 -0.18 -9.29 6.93
C ALA A 51 0.90 -9.88 6.00
N GLY A 52 0.52 -10.80 5.13
CA GLY A 52 1.39 -11.40 4.13
C GLY A 52 1.86 -10.40 3.08
N PHE A 53 0.92 -9.63 2.52
CA PHE A 53 1.24 -8.56 1.56
C PHE A 53 2.16 -7.50 2.18
N ALA A 54 1.83 -7.01 3.38
CA ALA A 54 2.66 -6.01 4.05
C ALA A 54 4.11 -6.48 4.24
N ARG A 55 4.33 -7.75 4.60
CA ARG A 55 5.68 -8.33 4.75
C ARG A 55 6.40 -8.45 3.41
N ASP A 56 5.79 -9.14 2.47
CA ASP A 56 6.42 -9.50 1.22
C ASP A 56 6.68 -8.29 0.34
N MET A 57 5.70 -7.39 0.21
CA MET A 57 5.85 -6.18 -0.57
C MET A 57 6.87 -5.22 0.07
N SER A 58 7.03 -5.23 1.39
CA SER A 58 8.10 -4.46 2.06
C SER A 58 9.50 -4.95 1.67
N VAL A 59 9.69 -6.26 1.55
CA VAL A 59 10.97 -6.87 1.08
C VAL A 59 11.18 -6.59 -0.41
N HIS A 60 10.13 -6.75 -1.21
CA HIS A 60 10.15 -6.46 -2.63
C HIS A 60 10.56 -5.00 -2.90
N HIS A 61 9.91 -4.04 -2.25
CA HIS A 61 10.22 -2.61 -2.38
C HIS A 61 11.65 -2.25 -1.95
N GLN A 62 12.19 -2.94 -0.93
CA GLN A 62 13.57 -2.71 -0.51
C GLN A 62 14.56 -2.91 -1.66
N GLN A 63 14.35 -3.92 -2.51
CA GLN A 63 15.24 -4.16 -3.65
C GLN A 63 15.12 -3.07 -4.73
N ALA A 64 13.92 -2.57 -5.01
CA ALA A 64 13.76 -1.46 -5.94
C ALA A 64 14.48 -0.18 -5.47
N VAL A 65 14.39 0.11 -4.17
CA VAL A 65 15.12 1.23 -3.56
C VAL A 65 16.62 1.04 -3.73
N GLU A 66 17.14 -0.16 -3.48
CA GLU A 66 18.56 -0.47 -3.66
C GLU A 66 19.01 -0.32 -5.11
N MET A 67 18.30 -0.92 -6.08
CA MET A 67 18.59 -0.78 -7.51
C MET A 67 18.62 0.70 -7.93
N SER A 68 17.68 1.49 -7.42
CA SER A 68 17.55 2.91 -7.73
C SER A 68 18.73 3.72 -7.21
N PHE A 69 19.21 3.45 -6.00
CA PHE A 69 20.42 4.10 -5.49
C PHE A 69 21.67 3.67 -6.26
N ILE A 70 21.80 2.39 -6.60
CA ILE A 70 22.94 1.89 -7.38
C ILE A 70 23.01 2.64 -8.74
N VAL A 71 21.93 2.67 -9.50
CA VAL A 71 21.97 3.29 -10.85
C VAL A 71 22.26 4.78 -10.78
N ARG A 72 21.76 5.50 -9.77
CA ARG A 72 22.04 6.93 -9.59
C ARG A 72 23.53 7.25 -9.44
N ASP A 73 24.29 6.32 -8.86
CA ASP A 73 25.74 6.47 -8.72
C ASP A 73 26.50 5.99 -9.98
N ARG A 74 25.83 5.30 -10.91
CA ARG A 74 26.42 4.69 -12.09
C ARG A 74 26.15 5.43 -13.40
N THR A 75 25.24 6.41 -13.40
CA THR A 75 24.91 7.22 -14.58
C THR A 75 24.87 8.71 -14.27
N ARG A 76 25.07 9.51 -15.34
CA ARG A 76 24.85 10.97 -15.32
C ARG A 76 23.60 11.38 -16.12
N ASP A 77 22.90 10.41 -16.72
CA ASP A 77 21.67 10.69 -17.45
C ASP A 77 20.58 11.15 -16.49
N GLU A 78 20.15 12.38 -16.64
CA GLU A 78 19.20 13.03 -15.73
C GLU A 78 17.82 12.39 -15.77
N SER A 79 17.39 11.79 -16.89
CA SER A 79 16.10 11.14 -17.00
C SER A 79 16.05 9.86 -16.17
N VAL A 80 17.11 9.04 -16.24
CA VAL A 80 17.23 7.82 -15.42
C VAL A 80 17.40 8.17 -13.94
N ARG A 81 18.22 9.17 -13.64
CA ARG A 81 18.44 9.61 -12.26
C ARG A 81 17.17 10.13 -11.60
N ARG A 82 16.31 10.82 -12.35
CA ARG A 82 15.02 11.33 -11.89
C ARG A 82 14.05 10.16 -11.64
N LEU A 83 13.88 9.25 -12.62
CA LEU A 83 13.04 8.08 -12.45
C LEU A 83 13.47 7.26 -11.24
N ALA A 84 14.78 6.99 -11.09
CA ALA A 84 15.31 6.24 -9.95
C ALA A 84 15.08 6.97 -8.61
N TYR A 85 15.13 8.31 -8.59
CA TYR A 85 14.79 9.09 -7.42
C TYR A 85 13.30 8.94 -7.05
N ASP A 86 12.42 9.06 -8.03
CA ASP A 86 10.97 8.98 -7.82
C ASP A 86 10.57 7.59 -7.34
N ILE A 87 11.08 6.52 -7.97
CA ILE A 87 10.85 5.13 -7.54
C ILE A 87 11.37 4.91 -6.11
N ALA A 88 12.61 5.34 -5.81
CA ALA A 88 13.19 5.15 -4.48
C ALA A 88 12.35 5.82 -3.39
N ASN A 89 11.93 7.07 -3.59
CA ASN A 89 11.10 7.79 -2.61
C ASN A 89 9.72 7.15 -2.44
N THR A 90 9.04 6.86 -3.55
CA THR A 90 7.70 6.28 -3.51
C THR A 90 7.72 4.93 -2.82
N GLN A 91 8.62 4.03 -3.23
CA GLN A 91 8.65 2.67 -2.67
C GLN A 91 9.21 2.64 -1.24
N ALA A 92 10.13 3.54 -0.86
CA ALA A 92 10.55 3.66 0.54
C ALA A 92 9.40 4.13 1.44
N ASN A 93 8.58 5.09 1.00
CA ASN A 93 7.40 5.53 1.74
C ASN A 93 6.36 4.42 1.88
N GLN A 94 6.04 3.73 0.80
CA GLN A 94 5.09 2.60 0.82
C GLN A 94 5.58 1.47 1.73
N ARG A 95 6.87 1.15 1.68
CA ARG A 95 7.50 0.20 2.61
C ARG A 95 7.36 0.65 4.07
N GLY A 96 7.59 1.93 4.35
CA GLY A 96 7.42 2.49 5.69
C GLY A 96 5.98 2.36 6.20
N MET A 97 4.97 2.59 5.35
CA MET A 97 3.55 2.42 5.68
C MET A 97 3.24 0.97 6.04
N MET A 98 3.65 0.01 5.21
CA MET A 98 3.41 -1.42 5.42
C MET A 98 4.08 -1.94 6.70
N LEU A 99 5.32 -1.55 6.96
CA LEU A 99 6.01 -1.91 8.20
C LEU A 99 5.35 -1.26 9.43
N GLY A 100 4.85 -0.03 9.29
CA GLY A 100 4.12 0.67 10.33
C GLY A 100 2.78 -0.01 10.64
N TRP A 101 2.07 -0.54 9.65
CA TRP A 101 0.87 -1.33 9.88
C TRP A 101 1.15 -2.63 10.64
N LEU A 102 2.21 -3.36 10.27
CA LEU A 102 2.63 -4.55 11.03
C LEU A 102 2.94 -4.22 12.50
N ASP A 103 3.61 -3.08 12.76
CA ASP A 103 3.87 -2.61 14.12
C ASP A 103 2.56 -2.27 14.86
N MET A 104 1.64 -1.56 14.21
CA MET A 104 0.32 -1.23 14.78
C MET A 104 -0.52 -2.47 15.10
N TRP A 105 -0.42 -3.50 14.27
CA TRP A 105 -1.11 -4.78 14.48
C TRP A 105 -0.40 -5.69 15.49
N GLY A 106 0.80 -5.33 15.95
CA GLY A 106 1.60 -6.19 16.82
C GLY A 106 2.08 -7.47 16.12
N LEU A 107 2.21 -7.44 14.79
CA LEU A 107 2.58 -8.60 13.98
C LEU A 107 4.08 -8.57 13.63
N PRO A 108 4.75 -9.73 13.56
CA PRO A 108 6.15 -9.80 13.20
C PRO A 108 6.37 -9.37 11.76
N LYS A 109 7.44 -8.60 11.52
CA LYS A 109 7.88 -8.17 10.17
C LYS A 109 8.49 -9.31 9.34
N LEU A 110 8.98 -10.34 10.02
CA LEU A 110 9.46 -11.58 9.42
C LEU A 110 8.78 -12.75 10.10
N GLN A 111 8.41 -13.75 9.33
CA GLN A 111 7.76 -14.95 9.84
C GLN A 111 8.57 -16.18 9.40
N SER A 112 9.26 -16.81 10.38
CA SER A 112 10.02 -18.02 10.10
C SER A 112 9.13 -19.18 9.71
N GLY A 113 9.55 -19.97 8.73
CA GLY A 113 8.83 -21.17 8.27
C GLY A 113 7.62 -20.87 7.39
N VAL A 114 7.43 -19.62 6.98
CA VAL A 114 6.42 -19.24 5.97
C VAL A 114 7.14 -18.77 4.72
N GLU A 115 6.84 -19.44 3.62
CA GLU A 115 7.40 -19.08 2.32
C GLU A 115 6.82 -17.74 1.82
N PRO A 116 7.63 -16.91 1.16
CA PRO A 116 7.10 -15.74 0.47
C PRO A 116 5.95 -16.09 -0.44
N MET A 117 4.97 -15.22 -0.56
CA MET A 117 3.76 -15.39 -1.38
C MET A 117 2.79 -16.48 -0.92
N ALA A 118 2.98 -17.10 0.25
CA ALA A 118 2.07 -18.12 0.80
C ALA A 118 0.63 -17.59 0.93
N TRP A 119 0.45 -16.32 1.29
CA TRP A 119 -0.86 -15.64 1.39
C TRP A 119 -1.60 -15.56 0.04
N MET A 120 -0.88 -15.61 -1.07
CA MET A 120 -1.47 -15.72 -2.42
C MET A 120 -1.82 -17.15 -2.83
N GLY A 121 -1.46 -18.15 -2.04
CA GLY A 121 -1.57 -19.56 -2.38
C GLY A 121 -0.44 -20.05 -3.30
N MET A 122 0.66 -19.30 -3.37
CA MET A 122 1.83 -19.63 -4.21
C MET A 122 3.00 -20.21 -3.39
N GLY A 123 2.86 -20.29 -2.06
CA GLY A 123 3.87 -20.89 -1.19
C GLY A 123 4.01 -22.39 -1.44
N GLY A 124 5.23 -22.87 -1.61
CA GLY A 124 5.54 -24.31 -1.67
C GLY A 124 5.23 -25.03 -2.97
N THR A 125 4.90 -24.34 -4.04
CA THR A 125 4.69 -24.96 -5.35
C THR A 125 5.97 -24.95 -6.17
N GLY A 126 6.85 -25.88 -5.91
CA GLY A 126 7.81 -26.22 -6.93
C GLY A 126 9.26 -26.08 -6.55
N ASP A 127 9.98 -26.92 -7.15
CA ASP A 127 11.38 -27.23 -7.28
C ASP A 127 12.32 -26.04 -7.59
N SER A 128 11.89 -24.83 -7.36
CA SER A 128 12.64 -23.59 -7.56
C SER A 128 12.54 -22.77 -6.27
N GLY A 129 13.31 -23.17 -5.27
CA GLY A 129 13.65 -22.28 -4.16
C GLY A 129 14.17 -20.93 -4.71
N PRO A 130 14.25 -19.87 -3.87
CA PRO A 130 14.66 -18.56 -4.33
C PRO A 130 15.99 -18.67 -5.09
N SER A 131 15.92 -18.42 -6.42
CA SER A 131 17.08 -18.54 -7.29
C SER A 131 18.01 -17.37 -6.98
N ASP A 132 19.17 -17.66 -6.39
CA ASP A 132 20.23 -16.68 -6.17
C ASP A 132 19.71 -15.35 -5.53
N GLY A 133 18.92 -15.45 -4.46
CA GLY A 133 18.43 -14.28 -3.71
C GLY A 133 17.16 -13.61 -4.27
N ALA A 134 16.63 -14.05 -5.40
CA ALA A 134 15.32 -13.58 -5.89
C ALA A 134 14.20 -14.32 -5.14
N LEU A 135 13.67 -13.69 -4.08
CA LEU A 135 12.72 -14.32 -3.16
C LEU A 135 11.28 -14.35 -3.71
N MET A 136 10.93 -13.47 -4.63
CA MET A 136 9.57 -13.26 -5.12
C MET A 136 9.58 -12.94 -6.61
N PRO A 137 8.44 -13.06 -7.31
CA PRO A 137 8.34 -12.74 -8.74
C PRO A 137 8.88 -11.35 -9.06
N GLY A 138 9.69 -11.27 -10.12
CA GLY A 138 10.26 -10.02 -10.61
C GLY A 138 11.49 -9.51 -9.86
N MET A 139 11.82 -10.07 -8.69
CA MET A 139 13.05 -9.68 -7.99
C MET A 139 14.30 -10.05 -8.79
N ALA A 140 15.27 -9.15 -8.77
CA ALA A 140 16.58 -9.39 -9.34
C ALA A 140 17.37 -10.38 -8.48
N THR A 141 18.15 -11.25 -9.15
CA THR A 141 19.09 -12.16 -8.48
C THR A 141 20.30 -11.41 -7.92
N ASN A 142 21.04 -12.02 -7.00
CA ASN A 142 22.30 -11.44 -6.50
C ASN A 142 23.28 -11.19 -7.63
N ALA A 143 23.40 -12.11 -8.60
CA ALA A 143 24.23 -11.94 -9.78
C ALA A 143 23.81 -10.73 -10.63
N GLN A 144 22.51 -10.49 -10.80
CA GLN A 144 21.99 -9.31 -11.51
C GLN A 144 22.24 -8.02 -10.74
N MET A 145 22.09 -8.02 -9.42
CA MET A 145 22.43 -6.88 -8.58
C MET A 145 23.92 -6.55 -8.64
N ASP A 146 24.79 -7.56 -8.66
CA ASP A 146 26.24 -7.38 -8.82
C ASP A 146 26.62 -6.88 -10.21
N ALA A 147 25.93 -7.33 -11.24
CA ALA A 147 26.11 -6.80 -12.59
C ALA A 147 25.73 -5.30 -12.63
N LEU A 148 24.61 -4.90 -12.00
CA LEU A 148 24.19 -3.50 -11.94
C LEU A 148 25.20 -2.64 -11.16
N ARG A 149 25.78 -3.15 -10.07
CA ARG A 149 26.85 -2.46 -9.31
C ARG A 149 28.13 -2.24 -10.11
N LYS A 150 28.44 -3.14 -11.06
CA LYS A 150 29.67 -3.07 -11.89
C LYS A 150 29.46 -2.24 -13.15
N ALA A 151 28.26 -2.22 -13.71
CA ALA A 151 27.91 -1.45 -14.90
C ALA A 151 28.05 0.05 -14.70
N SER A 152 28.22 0.83 -15.76
CA SER A 152 28.29 2.27 -15.73
C SER A 152 27.70 2.91 -17.00
N GLY A 153 27.32 4.19 -16.91
CA GLY A 153 26.76 4.95 -18.04
C GLY A 153 25.57 4.22 -18.67
N ARG A 154 25.54 4.19 -19.99
CA ARG A 154 24.43 3.59 -20.76
C ARG A 154 24.18 2.09 -20.43
N GLU A 155 25.23 1.33 -20.15
CA GLU A 155 25.07 -0.07 -19.75
C GLU A 155 24.27 -0.19 -18.43
N ALA A 156 24.63 0.59 -17.41
CA ALA A 156 23.90 0.65 -16.15
C ALA A 156 22.45 1.10 -16.33
N GLU A 157 22.23 2.10 -17.20
CA GLU A 157 20.88 2.59 -17.51
C GLU A 157 20.00 1.50 -18.11
N VAL A 158 20.48 0.83 -19.15
CA VAL A 158 19.73 -0.24 -19.82
C VAL A 158 19.47 -1.41 -18.87
N LEU A 159 20.48 -1.83 -18.10
CA LEU A 159 20.35 -2.92 -17.16
C LEU A 159 19.33 -2.57 -16.06
N TYR A 160 19.42 -1.37 -15.47
CA TYR A 160 18.47 -0.89 -14.47
C TYR A 160 17.04 -0.87 -15.01
N LEU A 161 16.81 -0.27 -16.18
CA LEU A 161 15.48 -0.18 -16.77
C LEU A 161 14.88 -1.57 -17.05
N LYS A 162 15.67 -2.53 -17.49
CA LYS A 162 15.23 -3.91 -17.70
C LYS A 162 14.88 -4.61 -16.38
N LEU A 163 15.79 -4.56 -15.40
CA LEU A 163 15.57 -5.18 -14.09
C LEU A 163 14.37 -4.55 -13.38
N MET A 164 14.24 -3.22 -13.40
CA MET A 164 13.14 -2.52 -12.75
C MET A 164 11.81 -2.79 -13.47
N THR A 165 11.79 -2.98 -14.79
CA THR A 165 10.58 -3.39 -15.51
C THR A 165 10.11 -4.77 -15.06
N GLU A 166 11.00 -5.75 -14.94
CA GLU A 166 10.62 -7.09 -14.43
C GLU A 166 10.20 -7.04 -12.98
N HIS A 167 10.88 -6.23 -12.16
CA HIS A 167 10.53 -5.99 -10.76
C HIS A 167 9.10 -5.41 -10.64
N HIS A 168 8.75 -4.43 -11.45
CA HIS A 168 7.41 -3.85 -11.47
C HIS A 168 6.33 -4.84 -11.92
N LYS A 169 6.63 -5.74 -12.87
CA LYS A 169 5.69 -6.82 -13.23
C LYS A 169 5.37 -7.70 -12.02
N GLY A 170 6.39 -8.08 -11.25
CA GLY A 170 6.20 -8.83 -10.02
C GLY A 170 5.42 -8.03 -8.96
N GLY A 171 5.78 -6.77 -8.78
CA GLY A 171 5.08 -5.86 -7.85
C GLY A 171 3.60 -5.66 -8.20
N VAL A 172 3.27 -5.47 -9.49
CA VAL A 172 1.88 -5.40 -9.96
C VAL A 172 1.13 -6.69 -9.66
N HIS A 173 1.72 -7.85 -9.93
CA HIS A 173 1.10 -9.14 -9.63
C HIS A 173 0.79 -9.31 -8.13
N MET A 174 1.72 -8.94 -7.26
CA MET A 174 1.51 -8.96 -5.80
C MET A 174 0.41 -7.98 -5.37
N ALA A 175 0.45 -6.75 -5.90
CA ALA A 175 -0.54 -5.72 -5.57
C ALA A 175 -1.95 -6.10 -6.03
N GLU A 176 -2.12 -6.66 -7.22
CA GLU A 176 -3.40 -7.24 -7.70
C GLU A 176 -3.89 -8.36 -6.78
N GLY A 177 -2.98 -9.18 -6.26
CA GLY A 177 -3.30 -10.21 -5.26
C GLY A 177 -3.91 -9.60 -4.01
N CYS A 178 -3.34 -8.50 -3.48
CA CYS A 178 -3.91 -7.80 -2.32
C CYS A 178 -5.24 -7.12 -2.65
N VAL A 179 -5.38 -6.48 -3.83
CA VAL A 179 -6.66 -5.90 -4.27
C VAL A 179 -7.79 -6.95 -4.24
N LEU A 180 -7.48 -8.20 -4.55
CA LEU A 180 -8.46 -9.29 -4.55
C LEU A 180 -8.69 -9.92 -3.18
N LYS A 181 -7.67 -9.99 -2.31
CA LYS A 181 -7.66 -10.83 -1.10
C LYS A 181 -7.58 -10.04 0.21
N CYS A 182 -6.97 -8.84 0.22
CA CYS A 182 -6.88 -8.02 1.41
C CYS A 182 -8.26 -7.46 1.81
N ALA A 183 -8.45 -7.21 3.08
CA ALA A 183 -9.66 -6.57 3.60
C ALA A 183 -9.86 -5.18 2.97
N PRO A 184 -11.11 -4.72 2.77
CA PRO A 184 -11.36 -3.34 2.38
C PRO A 184 -10.72 -2.35 3.36
N GLY A 185 -9.97 -1.37 2.86
CA GLY A 185 -9.30 -0.38 3.69
C GLY A 185 -8.04 0.19 3.05
N VAL A 186 -7.31 0.97 3.82
CA VAL A 186 -6.16 1.78 3.36
C VAL A 186 -5.04 0.95 2.70
N GLU A 187 -4.84 -0.29 3.13
CA GLU A 187 -3.82 -1.15 2.53
C GLU A 187 -4.22 -1.63 1.14
N ARG A 188 -5.47 -2.07 0.98
CA ARG A 188 -6.02 -2.45 -0.32
C ARG A 188 -6.05 -1.27 -1.29
N ASP A 189 -6.40 -0.07 -0.81
CA ASP A 189 -6.38 1.16 -1.60
C ASP A 189 -4.95 1.52 -2.02
N LEU A 190 -3.97 1.35 -1.13
CA LEU A 190 -2.55 1.51 -1.46
C LEU A 190 -2.11 0.52 -2.53
N ALA A 191 -2.51 -0.76 -2.41
CA ALA A 191 -2.20 -1.79 -3.41
C ALA A 191 -2.79 -1.45 -4.79
N GLN A 192 -4.01 -0.92 -4.85
CA GLN A 192 -4.61 -0.43 -6.09
C GLN A 192 -3.78 0.70 -6.70
N GLY A 193 -3.37 1.67 -5.90
CA GLY A 193 -2.49 2.77 -6.33
C GLY A 193 -1.13 2.27 -6.85
N MET A 194 -0.57 1.21 -6.22
CA MET A 194 0.66 0.57 -6.70
C MET A 194 0.48 -0.03 -8.10
N VAL A 195 -0.64 -0.71 -8.36
CA VAL A 195 -0.94 -1.28 -9.69
C VAL A 195 -0.92 -0.20 -10.76
N GLU A 196 -1.58 0.92 -10.51
CA GLU A 196 -1.70 2.04 -11.47
C GLU A 196 -0.36 2.73 -11.70
N ALA A 197 0.35 3.07 -10.62
CA ALA A 197 1.64 3.76 -10.68
C ALA A 197 2.70 2.91 -11.37
N GLN A 198 2.87 1.65 -10.97
CA GLN A 198 3.91 0.78 -11.55
C GLN A 198 3.63 0.44 -13.01
N ARG A 199 2.36 0.31 -13.43
CA ARG A 199 2.01 0.18 -14.85
C ARG A 199 2.43 1.42 -15.65
N SER A 200 2.18 2.62 -15.13
CA SER A 200 2.61 3.87 -15.76
C SER A 200 4.14 3.97 -15.86
N GLU A 201 4.85 3.60 -14.80
CA GLU A 201 6.31 3.59 -14.78
C GLU A 201 6.90 2.57 -15.76
N MET A 202 6.28 1.41 -15.95
CA MET A 202 6.70 0.44 -16.96
C MET A 202 6.59 0.99 -18.38
N LEU A 203 5.55 1.76 -18.70
CA LEU A 203 5.43 2.43 -20.01
C LEU A 203 6.55 3.46 -20.21
N LEU A 204 6.85 4.25 -19.19
CA LEU A 204 7.97 5.20 -19.23
C LEU A 204 9.31 4.49 -19.42
N MET A 205 9.56 3.39 -18.68
CA MET A 205 10.78 2.59 -18.82
C MET A 205 10.91 1.99 -20.22
N ALA A 206 9.82 1.53 -20.82
CA ALA A 206 9.82 1.01 -22.19
C ALA A 206 10.22 2.10 -23.20
N ASP A 207 9.69 3.32 -23.08
CA ASP A 207 10.08 4.46 -23.92
C ASP A 207 11.56 4.83 -23.73
N MET A 208 12.04 4.82 -22.48
CA MET A 208 13.45 5.09 -22.18
C MET A 208 14.39 4.01 -22.75
N LEU A 209 14.00 2.73 -22.74
CA LEU A 209 14.72 1.64 -23.38
C LEU A 209 14.75 1.81 -24.90
N LYS A 210 13.63 2.18 -25.51
CA LYS A 210 13.52 2.45 -26.94
C LYS A 210 14.47 3.57 -27.37
N GLN A 211 14.53 4.67 -26.63
CA GLN A 211 15.46 5.79 -26.89
C GLN A 211 16.93 5.34 -26.81
N ARG A 212 17.21 4.28 -26.09
CA ARG A 212 18.53 3.66 -25.96
C ARG A 212 18.77 2.53 -26.96
N GLY A 213 17.84 2.22 -27.87
CA GLY A 213 17.96 1.12 -28.82
C GLY A 213 18.13 -0.24 -28.14
N ALA A 214 17.49 -0.45 -26.99
CA ALA A 214 17.66 -1.61 -26.12
C ALA A 214 16.39 -2.47 -25.99
N VAL A 215 15.45 -2.31 -26.94
CA VAL A 215 14.19 -3.08 -27.05
C VAL A 215 14.43 -4.29 -27.95
#